data_7b5277bc673cdfa6143f9e7191f5bf8b
#
_entry.id   7b5277bc673cdfa6143f9e7191f5bf8b
#
_cell.length_a   1.000
_cell.length_b   1.000
_cell.length_c   1.000
_cell.angle_alpha   90.00
_cell.angle_beta   90.00
_cell.angle_gamma   90.00
#
_symmetry.space_group_name_H-M   'P 1'
#
loop_
_entity.id
_entity.type
_entity.pdbx_description
1 polymer ?
#
loop_
_entity_poly.entity_id
_entity_poly.type
_entity_poly.pdbx_seq_one_letter_code
_entity_poly.pdbx_strand_id
1 'polypeptide(L)'
;KLEPIYQWYQSTEEDTTKGTLIAGATEATYTPDVSREGTIYYYCKVQYKRNDWNEDTEWENRYSYGDEVCSDIAKVECITESFPWEGNGSESNPYQLKTVEDLEALREKVNTDGYSFDDMHFQMMGDITLPSDWKPIGGLATGHGLSENGKYLWAFSGILDGASHTLTVADGGKPLFNYVREATIENLKLYGKQINGYGLIDRYTVDYGTDGNYNTGCPDTARIRNVTLLSGMSTKKAGLIGGYASGANDVVIENCTAEAGVVIGYTGKESDIGTFAGGFNGVIRNCTSAATVYGVNMVGGLVGTKGQSMGACTVTNSSFTGTVTASGKWAGGIVGS
;
A
#
# COMPACT_ATOMS: atom_id res chain seq x y z
N LYS A 1 28.06 -30.60 28.06
CA LYS A 1 27.12 -29.59 27.56
C LYS A 1 25.98 -30.31 26.84
N LEU A 2 24.73 -29.99 27.16
CA LEU A 2 23.55 -30.51 26.46
C LEU A 2 23.34 -29.69 25.19
N GLU A 3 23.15 -30.36 24.06
CA GLU A 3 22.90 -29.74 22.76
C GLU A 3 21.59 -30.30 22.21
N PRO A 4 20.60 -29.45 21.88
CA PRO A 4 19.38 -29.93 21.25
C PRO A 4 19.65 -30.27 19.79
N ILE A 5 19.06 -31.38 19.34
CA ILE A 5 19.04 -31.82 17.96
C ILE A 5 17.58 -31.75 17.52
N TYR A 6 17.30 -31.01 16.46
CA TYR A 6 15.97 -30.85 15.90
C TYR A 6 15.86 -31.64 14.61
N GLN A 7 14.68 -32.19 14.35
CA GLN A 7 14.31 -32.73 13.05
C GLN A 7 12.85 -32.47 12.80
N TRP A 8 12.55 -31.79 11.71
CA TRP A 8 11.20 -31.48 11.30
C TRP A 8 10.62 -32.56 10.41
N TYR A 9 9.31 -32.74 10.56
CA TYR A 9 8.51 -33.71 9.83
C TYR A 9 7.28 -33.04 9.25
N GLN A 10 6.77 -33.57 8.15
CA GLN A 10 5.50 -33.16 7.55
C GLN A 10 4.59 -34.38 7.39
N SER A 11 3.28 -34.16 7.49
CA SER A 11 2.25 -35.18 7.34
C SER A 11 1.05 -34.60 6.60
N THR A 12 0.30 -35.42 5.88
CA THR A 12 -1.00 -35.06 5.32
C THR A 12 -2.14 -35.32 6.31
N GLU A 13 -1.85 -35.92 7.47
CA GLU A 13 -2.80 -36.22 8.53
C GLU A 13 -2.32 -35.57 9.84
N GLU A 14 -3.25 -35.24 10.73
CA GLU A 14 -2.97 -34.72 12.08
C GLU A 14 -2.48 -35.84 12.99
N ASP A 15 -1.35 -36.44 12.64
CA ASP A 15 -0.77 -37.59 13.32
C ASP A 15 0.76 -37.57 13.25
N THR A 16 1.40 -37.38 14.42
CA THR A 16 2.86 -37.33 14.53
C THR A 16 3.56 -38.66 14.25
N THR A 17 2.81 -39.78 14.16
CA THR A 17 3.35 -41.11 13.86
C THR A 17 3.44 -41.42 12.36
N LYS A 18 2.76 -40.59 11.51
CA LYS A 18 2.63 -40.77 10.07
C LYS A 18 3.45 -39.81 9.23
N GLY A 19 4.17 -38.90 9.86
CA GLY A 19 4.94 -37.88 9.16
C GLY A 19 6.18 -38.45 8.46
N THR A 20 6.54 -37.81 7.36
CA THR A 20 7.79 -38.00 6.66
C THR A 20 8.80 -36.93 7.08
N LEU A 21 10.04 -37.35 7.23
CA LEU A 21 11.15 -36.47 7.57
C LEU A 21 11.38 -35.44 6.46
N ILE A 22 11.57 -34.17 6.84
CA ILE A 22 11.95 -33.11 5.93
C ILE A 22 13.49 -33.06 5.91
N ALA A 23 14.07 -33.42 4.77
CA ALA A 23 15.53 -33.53 4.64
C ALA A 23 16.20 -32.15 4.89
N GLY A 24 17.19 -32.13 5.78
CA GLY A 24 17.96 -30.93 6.10
C GLY A 24 17.25 -29.92 7.04
N ALA A 25 16.02 -30.18 7.45
CA ALA A 25 15.31 -29.30 8.39
C ALA A 25 15.67 -29.64 9.85
N THR A 26 16.86 -29.19 10.27
CA THR A 26 17.50 -29.52 11.57
C THR A 26 17.70 -28.29 12.47
N GLU A 27 17.17 -27.15 12.09
CA GLU A 27 17.22 -25.92 12.89
C GLU A 27 16.06 -25.87 13.90
N ALA A 28 16.18 -25.00 14.90
CA ALA A 28 15.14 -24.78 15.91
C ALA A 28 13.82 -24.23 15.32
N THR A 29 13.89 -23.65 14.13
CA THR A 29 12.76 -23.11 13.38
C THR A 29 12.71 -23.72 11.99
N TYR A 30 11.51 -23.85 11.43
CA TYR A 30 11.28 -24.29 10.06
C TYR A 30 10.23 -23.40 9.40
N THR A 31 10.49 -22.97 8.17
CA THR A 31 9.52 -22.20 7.36
C THR A 31 8.92 -23.15 6.34
N PRO A 32 7.61 -23.43 6.42
CA PRO A 32 6.92 -24.28 5.45
C PRO A 32 6.94 -23.73 4.03
N ASP A 33 6.96 -24.64 3.04
CA ASP A 33 6.69 -24.28 1.65
C ASP A 33 5.17 -24.08 1.47
N VAL A 34 4.78 -22.86 1.17
CA VAL A 34 3.38 -22.45 0.96
C VAL A 34 3.03 -22.29 -0.52
N SER A 35 3.86 -22.79 -1.43
CA SER A 35 3.69 -22.67 -2.88
C SER A 35 2.58 -23.56 -3.46
N ARG A 36 2.04 -24.48 -2.68
CA ARG A 36 1.01 -25.44 -3.12
C ARG A 36 -0.21 -25.39 -2.22
N GLU A 37 -1.38 -25.45 -2.86
CA GLU A 37 -2.64 -25.62 -2.13
C GLU A 37 -2.70 -26.91 -1.34
N GLY A 38 -3.34 -26.86 -0.20
CA GLY A 38 -3.63 -28.01 0.61
C GLY A 38 -3.36 -27.80 2.09
N THR A 39 -3.66 -28.82 2.86
CA THR A 39 -3.39 -28.86 4.29
C THR A 39 -2.20 -29.78 4.53
N ILE A 40 -1.17 -29.26 5.19
CA ILE A 40 0.00 -30.02 5.61
C ILE A 40 0.18 -29.78 7.11
N TYR A 41 0.48 -30.83 7.83
CA TYR A 41 0.78 -30.80 9.25
C TYR A 41 2.28 -30.91 9.48
N TYR A 42 2.80 -30.08 10.36
CA TYR A 42 4.22 -30.02 10.70
C TYR A 42 4.43 -30.27 12.18
N TYR A 43 5.49 -30.99 12.51
CA TYR A 43 5.93 -31.17 13.89
C TYR A 43 7.44 -31.37 13.95
N CYS A 44 8.02 -31.09 15.10
CA CYS A 44 9.45 -31.24 15.35
C CYS A 44 9.69 -32.32 16.39
N LYS A 45 10.64 -33.19 16.12
CA LYS A 45 11.20 -34.08 17.12
C LYS A 45 12.49 -33.49 17.64
N VAL A 46 12.62 -33.47 18.95
CA VAL A 46 13.76 -32.89 19.65
C VAL A 46 14.41 -33.95 20.53
N GLN A 47 15.70 -34.09 20.40
CA GLN A 47 16.50 -34.96 21.24
C GLN A 47 17.70 -34.17 21.78
N TYR A 48 18.09 -34.42 22.99
CA TYR A 48 19.29 -33.81 23.54
C TYR A 48 20.48 -34.75 23.40
N LYS A 49 21.59 -34.21 22.85
CA LYS A 49 22.88 -34.82 22.79
C LYS A 49 23.75 -34.31 23.93
N ARG A 50 24.34 -35.21 24.70
CA ARG A 50 25.29 -34.91 25.75
C ARG A 50 26.65 -35.41 25.37
N ASN A 51 27.68 -34.58 25.51
CA ASN A 51 29.06 -35.02 25.39
C ASN A 51 29.52 -35.56 26.76
N ASP A 52 29.67 -36.85 26.85
CA ASP A 52 30.08 -37.60 28.04
C ASP A 52 31.58 -37.91 28.05
N TRP A 53 32.35 -37.26 27.18
CA TRP A 53 33.76 -37.50 27.05
C TRP A 53 34.52 -37.20 28.36
N ASN A 54 35.32 -38.16 28.78
CA ASN A 54 36.43 -38.06 29.73
C ASN A 54 37.62 -38.83 29.18
N GLU A 55 38.79 -38.76 29.82
CA GLU A 55 40.04 -39.37 29.35
C GLU A 55 39.96 -40.89 29.25
N ASP A 56 39.02 -41.54 29.96
CA ASP A 56 38.81 -42.97 30.00
C ASP A 56 37.67 -43.45 29.06
N THR A 57 37.00 -42.54 28.36
CA THR A 57 35.85 -42.87 27.49
C THR A 57 36.35 -43.34 26.11
N GLU A 58 36.01 -44.55 25.68
CA GLU A 58 36.26 -45.01 24.33
C GLU A 58 35.55 -44.10 23.31
N TRP A 59 36.14 -43.90 22.14
CA TRP A 59 35.65 -42.98 21.10
C TRP A 59 34.20 -43.25 20.71
N GLU A 60 33.77 -44.49 20.70
CA GLU A 60 32.44 -44.96 20.31
C GLU A 60 31.34 -44.55 21.33
N ASN A 61 31.71 -44.34 22.61
CA ASN A 61 30.79 -44.00 23.70
C ASN A 61 30.83 -42.53 24.09
N ARG A 62 31.34 -41.68 23.22
CA ARG A 62 31.59 -40.27 23.47
C ARG A 62 30.34 -39.45 23.70
N TYR A 63 29.21 -39.86 23.15
CA TYR A 63 27.96 -39.16 23.22
C TYR A 63 26.83 -40.03 23.76
N SER A 64 26.03 -39.49 24.62
CA SER A 64 24.74 -40.06 24.99
C SER A 64 23.59 -39.18 24.47
N TYR A 65 22.47 -39.83 24.21
CA TYR A 65 21.28 -39.19 23.70
C TYR A 65 20.14 -39.39 24.69
N GLY A 66 19.40 -38.32 25.01
CA GLY A 66 18.17 -38.41 25.78
C GLY A 66 17.03 -39.00 24.96
N ASP A 67 15.88 -39.14 25.59
CA ASP A 67 14.66 -39.56 24.90
C ASP A 67 14.24 -38.50 23.87
N GLU A 68 13.68 -38.96 22.75
CA GLU A 68 13.11 -38.12 21.74
C GLU A 68 11.75 -37.60 22.20
N VAL A 69 11.54 -36.31 22.13
CA VAL A 69 10.28 -35.63 22.45
C VAL A 69 9.71 -35.00 21.18
N CYS A 70 8.42 -35.21 20.95
CA CYS A 70 7.71 -34.65 19.82
C CYS A 70 6.99 -33.35 20.26
N SER A 71 7.07 -32.32 19.42
CA SER A 71 6.26 -31.09 19.63
C SER A 71 4.78 -31.37 19.38
N ASP A 72 3.92 -30.41 19.74
CA ASP A 72 2.58 -30.33 19.22
C ASP A 72 2.61 -30.23 17.69
N ILE A 73 1.51 -30.64 17.06
CA ILE A 73 1.38 -30.61 15.60
C ILE A 73 0.82 -29.25 15.15
N ALA A 74 1.43 -28.65 14.17
CA ALA A 74 0.98 -27.40 13.57
C ALA A 74 0.30 -27.67 12.23
N LYS A 75 -0.96 -27.24 12.09
CA LYS A 75 -1.69 -27.27 10.82
C LYS A 75 -1.31 -26.03 10.00
N VAL A 76 -0.85 -26.24 8.76
CA VAL A 76 -0.65 -25.20 7.76
C VAL A 76 -1.62 -25.47 6.60
N GLU A 77 -2.54 -24.56 6.38
CA GLU A 77 -3.53 -24.64 5.31
C GLU A 77 -3.21 -23.57 4.26
N CYS A 78 -2.76 -24.02 3.10
CA CYS A 78 -2.50 -23.17 1.96
C CYS A 78 -3.73 -23.17 1.08
N ILE A 79 -4.44 -22.07 1.06
CA ILE A 79 -5.58 -21.84 0.17
C ILE A 79 -5.11 -20.89 -0.93
N THR A 80 -5.36 -21.25 -2.19
CA THR A 80 -5.26 -20.27 -3.27
C THR A 80 -6.53 -19.44 -3.22
N GLU A 81 -6.42 -18.21 -2.79
CA GLU A 81 -7.54 -17.30 -2.87
C GLU A 81 -7.79 -16.94 -4.33
N SER A 82 -8.98 -17.25 -4.82
CA SER A 82 -9.39 -16.82 -6.15
C SER A 82 -10.05 -15.45 -6.05
N PHE A 83 -9.45 -14.48 -6.69
CA PHE A 83 -10.05 -13.17 -6.87
C PHE A 83 -10.96 -13.15 -8.11
N PRO A 84 -11.93 -12.23 -8.20
CA PRO A 84 -12.91 -12.23 -9.29
C PRO A 84 -12.35 -11.74 -10.64
N TRP A 85 -11.09 -11.29 -10.68
CA TRP A 85 -10.47 -10.71 -11.88
C TRP A 85 -9.71 -11.76 -12.69
N GLU A 86 -9.67 -11.57 -14.01
CA GLU A 86 -8.72 -12.29 -14.86
C GLU A 86 -7.29 -11.85 -14.52
N GLY A 87 -6.33 -12.76 -14.72
CA GLY A 87 -4.94 -12.57 -14.31
C GLY A 87 -4.61 -13.27 -13.00
N ASN A 88 -3.40 -13.08 -12.52
CA ASN A 88 -2.92 -13.64 -11.25
C ASN A 88 -2.21 -12.62 -10.36
N GLY A 89 -2.29 -11.32 -10.71
CA GLY A 89 -1.67 -10.25 -9.95
C GLY A 89 -0.16 -10.11 -10.09
N SER A 90 0.49 -10.90 -10.95
CA SER A 90 1.91 -10.69 -11.25
C SER A 90 2.11 -9.57 -12.27
N GLU A 91 3.33 -9.01 -12.35
CA GLU A 91 3.69 -8.00 -13.34
C GLU A 91 3.42 -8.46 -14.79
N SER A 92 3.68 -9.71 -15.11
CA SER A 92 3.47 -10.27 -16.46
C SER A 92 2.03 -10.68 -16.75
N ASN A 93 1.18 -10.81 -15.72
CA ASN A 93 -0.22 -11.19 -15.84
C ASN A 93 -1.05 -10.49 -14.73
N PRO A 94 -1.20 -9.15 -14.81
CA PRO A 94 -1.90 -8.36 -13.80
C PRO A 94 -3.39 -8.72 -13.71
N TYR A 95 -4.00 -8.44 -12.57
CA TYR A 95 -5.45 -8.49 -12.45
C TYR A 95 -6.09 -7.42 -13.33
N GLN A 96 -7.04 -7.85 -14.18
CA GLN A 96 -7.68 -7.00 -15.17
C GLN A 96 -8.89 -6.29 -14.60
N LEU A 97 -8.87 -4.96 -14.63
CA LEU A 97 -10.00 -4.11 -14.24
C LEU A 97 -10.69 -3.59 -15.50
N LYS A 98 -11.85 -4.12 -15.81
CA LYS A 98 -12.60 -3.84 -17.04
C LYS A 98 -13.75 -2.86 -16.83
N THR A 99 -14.34 -2.90 -15.64
CA THR A 99 -15.58 -2.19 -15.32
C THR A 99 -15.51 -1.54 -13.94
N VAL A 100 -16.52 -0.75 -13.59
CA VAL A 100 -16.65 -0.17 -12.25
C VAL A 100 -16.91 -1.25 -11.19
N GLU A 101 -17.56 -2.34 -11.57
CA GLU A 101 -17.81 -3.49 -10.69
C GLU A 101 -16.51 -4.17 -10.30
N ASP A 102 -15.50 -4.20 -11.15
CA ASP A 102 -14.16 -4.70 -10.81
C ASP A 102 -13.48 -3.81 -9.75
N LEU A 103 -13.64 -2.50 -9.87
CA LEU A 103 -13.18 -1.56 -8.84
C LEU A 103 -13.99 -1.66 -7.54
N GLU A 104 -15.29 -1.99 -7.63
CA GLU A 104 -16.12 -2.28 -6.45
C GLU A 104 -15.67 -3.55 -5.74
N ALA A 105 -15.32 -4.59 -6.49
CA ALA A 105 -14.75 -5.81 -5.95
C ALA A 105 -13.39 -5.53 -5.26
N LEU A 106 -12.53 -4.71 -5.87
CA LEU A 106 -11.27 -4.28 -5.26
C LEU A 106 -11.53 -3.51 -3.96
N ARG A 107 -12.49 -2.59 -3.97
CA ARG A 107 -12.91 -1.87 -2.76
C ARG A 107 -13.39 -2.81 -1.66
N GLU A 108 -14.22 -3.79 -2.00
CA GLU A 108 -14.73 -4.77 -1.03
C GLU A 108 -13.59 -5.56 -0.41
N LYS A 109 -12.67 -6.06 -1.22
CA LYS A 109 -11.49 -6.78 -0.75
C LYS A 109 -10.62 -5.93 0.18
N VAL A 110 -10.39 -4.67 -0.14
CA VAL A 110 -9.61 -3.76 0.72
C VAL A 110 -10.41 -3.34 1.95
N ASN A 111 -11.65 -2.88 1.78
CA ASN A 111 -12.41 -2.20 2.84
C ASN A 111 -13.14 -3.15 3.80
N THR A 112 -13.38 -4.40 3.40
CA THR A 112 -14.13 -5.38 4.19
C THR A 112 -13.28 -6.57 4.57
N ASP A 113 -12.52 -7.11 3.62
CA ASP A 113 -11.70 -8.32 3.84
C ASP A 113 -10.28 -7.97 4.35
N GLY A 114 -9.86 -6.70 4.23
CA GLY A 114 -8.59 -6.21 4.76
C GLY A 114 -7.36 -6.53 3.91
N TYR A 115 -7.55 -6.87 2.63
CA TYR A 115 -6.43 -7.10 1.71
C TYR A 115 -5.71 -5.82 1.37
N SER A 116 -4.40 -5.78 1.53
CA SER A 116 -3.56 -4.66 1.11
C SER A 116 -3.11 -4.77 -0.35
N PHE A 117 -2.99 -6.00 -0.86
CA PHE A 117 -2.47 -6.31 -2.20
C PHE A 117 -1.02 -5.86 -2.43
N ASP A 118 -0.18 -5.99 -1.41
CA ASP A 118 1.24 -5.66 -1.49
C ASP A 118 1.88 -6.37 -2.69
N ASP A 119 2.64 -5.64 -3.51
CA ASP A 119 3.31 -6.11 -4.71
C ASP A 119 2.42 -6.72 -5.82
N MET A 120 1.09 -6.68 -5.67
CA MET A 120 0.18 -7.18 -6.70
C MET A 120 -0.15 -6.12 -7.74
N HIS A 121 -0.16 -6.54 -9.00
CA HIS A 121 -0.40 -5.70 -10.16
C HIS A 121 -1.84 -5.76 -10.61
N PHE A 122 -2.42 -4.59 -10.84
CA PHE A 122 -3.74 -4.38 -11.42
C PHE A 122 -3.60 -3.51 -12.68
N GLN A 123 -4.34 -3.82 -13.72
CA GLN A 123 -4.32 -3.05 -14.96
C GLN A 123 -5.73 -2.72 -15.44
N MET A 124 -5.97 -1.45 -15.76
CA MET A 124 -7.21 -1.04 -16.44
C MET A 124 -7.19 -1.53 -17.87
N MET A 125 -8.30 -2.15 -18.30
CA MET A 125 -8.44 -2.68 -19.65
C MET A 125 -9.31 -1.78 -20.55
N GLY A 126 -9.78 -0.68 -20.01
CA GLY A 126 -10.63 0.31 -20.69
C GLY A 126 -10.87 1.53 -19.81
N ASP A 127 -11.57 2.51 -20.36
CA ASP A 127 -12.01 3.67 -19.60
C ASP A 127 -13.09 3.28 -18.59
N ILE A 128 -12.96 3.74 -17.35
CA ILE A 128 -13.89 3.43 -16.26
C ILE A 128 -14.48 4.71 -15.69
N THR A 129 -15.78 4.72 -15.43
CA THR A 129 -16.49 5.85 -14.81
C THR A 129 -16.97 5.46 -13.42
N LEU A 130 -16.48 6.16 -12.39
CA LEU A 130 -16.96 6.04 -11.01
C LEU A 130 -18.29 6.77 -10.86
N PRO A 131 -19.31 6.17 -10.23
CA PRO A 131 -20.60 6.81 -10.00
C PRO A 131 -20.50 7.95 -8.96
N SER A 132 -21.48 8.83 -8.91
CA SER A 132 -21.48 9.97 -7.99
C SER A 132 -21.54 9.59 -6.50
N ASP A 133 -22.06 8.41 -6.19
CA ASP A 133 -22.12 7.82 -4.85
C ASP A 133 -20.96 6.87 -4.54
N TRP A 134 -19.92 6.86 -5.38
CA TRP A 134 -18.72 6.06 -5.20
C TRP A 134 -18.18 6.13 -3.76
N LYS A 135 -17.87 4.96 -3.21
CA LYS A 135 -17.19 4.84 -1.92
C LYS A 135 -15.70 4.58 -2.20
N PRO A 136 -14.79 5.47 -1.80
CA PRO A 136 -13.37 5.31 -2.09
C PRO A 136 -12.77 4.03 -1.49
N ILE A 137 -11.73 3.53 -2.15
CA ILE A 137 -10.93 2.39 -1.69
C ILE A 137 -10.03 2.82 -0.53
N GLY A 138 -9.96 2.00 0.49
CA GLY A 138 -9.26 2.27 1.75
C GLY A 138 -10.14 2.97 2.78
N GLY A 139 -9.97 2.63 4.05
CA GLY A 139 -10.82 3.17 5.11
C GLY A 139 -10.35 2.80 6.51
N LEU A 140 -11.11 3.26 7.49
CA LEU A 140 -10.92 2.86 8.88
C LEU A 140 -11.60 1.51 9.10
N ALA A 141 -10.85 0.52 9.55
CA ALA A 141 -11.41 -0.77 9.96
C ALA A 141 -12.40 -0.57 11.10
N THR A 142 -13.64 -0.98 10.91
CA THR A 142 -14.65 -1.03 11.97
C THR A 142 -14.84 -2.49 12.39
N GLY A 143 -14.49 -2.81 13.65
CA GLY A 143 -14.88 -4.09 14.25
C GLY A 143 -13.80 -5.15 14.44
N HIS A 144 -12.57 -4.93 14.05
CA HIS A 144 -11.44 -5.80 14.42
C HIS A 144 -10.65 -5.19 15.58
N GLY A 145 -10.33 -6.05 16.58
CA GLY A 145 -9.76 -5.65 17.86
C GLY A 145 -8.69 -4.58 17.76
N LEU A 146 -9.03 -3.46 18.30
CA LEU A 146 -8.21 -2.26 18.32
C LEU A 146 -7.02 -2.49 19.26
N SER A 147 -5.79 -2.17 18.82
CA SER A 147 -4.76 -1.80 19.80
C SER A 147 -5.26 -0.60 20.62
N GLU A 148 -4.78 -0.38 21.80
CA GLU A 148 -5.27 0.69 22.71
C GLU A 148 -5.19 2.12 22.15
N ASN A 149 -4.55 2.31 20.96
CA ASN A 149 -4.60 3.50 20.11
C ASN A 149 -5.22 3.26 18.72
N GLY A 150 -5.75 2.22 18.49
CA GLY A 150 -6.83 1.52 17.88
C GLY A 150 -7.27 1.89 16.51
N LYS A 151 -6.48 2.17 15.49
CA LYS A 151 -7.00 2.34 14.13
C LYS A 151 -6.16 1.55 13.14
N TYR A 152 -6.59 0.34 12.83
CA TYR A 152 -6.12 -0.31 11.62
C TYR A 152 -6.69 0.46 10.42
N LEU A 153 -5.81 1.03 9.63
CA LEU A 153 -6.16 1.59 8.34
C LEU A 153 -6.04 0.49 7.30
N TRP A 154 -7.14 0.16 6.67
CA TRP A 154 -7.14 -0.65 5.48
C TRP A 154 -6.81 0.25 4.30
N ALA A 155 -5.71 -0.03 3.64
CA ALA A 155 -5.18 0.78 2.56
C ALA A 155 -4.76 -0.12 1.39
N PHE A 156 -4.93 0.39 0.18
CA PHE A 156 -4.39 -0.27 -1.00
C PHE A 156 -2.87 -0.03 -1.07
N SER A 157 -2.11 -1.12 -1.26
CA SER A 157 -0.65 -1.11 -1.34
C SER A 157 -0.11 -1.70 -2.66
N GLY A 158 -0.99 -2.06 -3.59
CA GLY A 158 -0.62 -2.64 -4.86
C GLY A 158 -0.18 -1.63 -5.92
N ILE A 159 0.01 -2.14 -7.12
CA ILE A 159 0.38 -1.37 -8.31
C ILE A 159 -0.85 -1.28 -9.20
N LEU A 160 -1.34 -0.07 -9.46
CA LEU A 160 -2.43 0.19 -10.40
C LEU A 160 -1.88 0.86 -11.66
N ASP A 161 -1.85 0.12 -12.76
CA ASP A 161 -1.53 0.64 -14.09
C ASP A 161 -2.84 1.02 -14.82
N GLY A 162 -3.00 2.30 -15.09
CA GLY A 162 -4.12 2.82 -15.89
C GLY A 162 -4.02 2.49 -17.37
N ALA A 163 -2.88 1.96 -17.85
CA ALA A 163 -2.62 1.62 -19.27
C ALA A 163 -3.00 2.75 -20.25
N SER A 164 -2.88 3.99 -19.83
CA SER A 164 -3.31 5.22 -20.53
C SER A 164 -4.81 5.38 -20.73
N HIS A 165 -5.62 4.57 -20.06
CA HIS A 165 -7.07 4.73 -20.02
C HIS A 165 -7.49 5.89 -19.10
N THR A 166 -8.75 6.29 -19.25
CA THR A 166 -9.34 7.38 -18.48
C THR A 166 -10.17 6.84 -17.31
N LEU A 167 -9.82 7.28 -16.11
CA LEU A 167 -10.70 7.16 -14.97
C LEU A 167 -11.53 8.45 -14.88
N THR A 168 -12.84 8.32 -15.03
CA THR A 168 -13.78 9.43 -14.90
C THR A 168 -14.48 9.37 -13.57
N VAL A 169 -14.48 10.47 -12.82
CA VAL A 169 -15.29 10.63 -11.61
C VAL A 169 -16.56 11.37 -12.01
N ALA A 170 -17.72 10.77 -11.76
CA ALA A 170 -19.00 11.42 -12.03
C ALA A 170 -19.13 12.74 -11.25
N ASP A 171 -19.97 13.63 -11.76
CA ASP A 171 -20.15 14.98 -11.18
C ASP A 171 -20.54 14.92 -9.69
N GLY A 172 -19.80 15.62 -8.85
CA GLY A 172 -19.96 15.61 -7.39
C GLY A 172 -19.42 14.34 -6.69
N GLY A 173 -18.87 13.39 -7.42
CA GLY A 173 -18.34 12.15 -6.88
C GLY A 173 -17.05 12.34 -6.06
N LYS A 174 -16.55 11.25 -5.49
CA LYS A 174 -15.36 11.20 -4.64
C LYS A 174 -14.16 10.59 -5.37
N PRO A 175 -12.93 10.79 -4.86
CA PRO A 175 -11.72 10.21 -5.43
C PRO A 175 -11.76 8.67 -5.45
N LEU A 176 -10.90 8.05 -6.26
CA LEU A 176 -10.78 6.59 -6.33
C LEU A 176 -10.37 6.00 -4.97
N PHE A 177 -9.34 6.59 -4.35
CA PHE A 177 -8.79 6.12 -3.09
C PHE A 177 -9.04 7.09 -1.94
N ASN A 178 -9.40 6.56 -0.78
CA ASN A 178 -9.39 7.28 0.48
C ASN A 178 -8.02 7.16 1.16
N TYR A 179 -7.50 5.92 1.22
CA TYR A 179 -6.16 5.66 1.76
C TYR A 179 -5.37 4.72 0.86
N VAL A 180 -4.11 5.08 0.64
CA VAL A 180 -3.09 4.22 0.02
C VAL A 180 -1.85 4.15 0.91
N ARG A 181 -1.11 3.04 0.83
CA ARG A 181 0.14 2.82 1.53
C ARG A 181 1.10 2.08 0.59
N GLU A 182 2.31 2.57 0.41
CA GLU A 182 3.33 1.95 -0.47
C GLU A 182 2.86 1.65 -1.91
N ALA A 183 1.74 2.22 -2.32
CA ALA A 183 1.14 1.94 -3.61
C ALA A 183 1.85 2.66 -4.76
N THR A 184 1.80 2.04 -5.94
CA THR A 184 2.14 2.69 -7.20
C THR A 184 0.88 2.89 -8.03
N ILE A 185 0.64 4.13 -8.49
CA ILE A 185 -0.47 4.45 -9.40
C ILE A 185 0.13 5.16 -10.61
N GLU A 186 -0.11 4.57 -11.78
CA GLU A 186 0.61 5.03 -12.97
C GLU A 186 -0.19 4.97 -14.27
N ASN A 187 0.34 5.66 -15.28
CA ASN A 187 -0.15 5.62 -16.67
C ASN A 187 -1.66 5.89 -16.77
N LEU A 188 -2.19 6.86 -16.03
CA LEU A 188 -3.61 7.11 -15.88
C LEU A 188 -3.99 8.50 -16.41
N LYS A 189 -5.12 8.61 -17.10
CA LYS A 189 -5.79 9.88 -17.35
C LYS A 189 -6.93 10.04 -16.35
N LEU A 190 -7.05 11.22 -15.74
CA LEU A 190 -8.06 11.51 -14.74
C LEU A 190 -8.98 12.64 -15.25
N TYR A 191 -10.27 12.41 -15.17
CA TYR A 191 -11.29 13.38 -15.49
C TYR A 191 -12.41 13.37 -14.45
N GLY A 192 -13.10 14.48 -14.31
CA GLY A 192 -14.31 14.63 -13.51
C GLY A 192 -14.64 16.09 -13.25
N LYS A 193 -15.93 16.42 -13.29
CA LYS A 193 -16.40 17.75 -12.96
C LYS A 193 -16.80 17.83 -11.49
N GLN A 194 -16.37 18.90 -10.80
CA GLN A 194 -16.73 19.15 -9.41
C GLN A 194 -16.48 17.96 -8.47
N ILE A 195 -15.35 17.29 -8.64
CA ILE A 195 -14.97 16.19 -7.73
C ILE A 195 -15.00 16.71 -6.29
N ASN A 196 -15.82 16.08 -5.44
CA ASN A 196 -16.04 16.51 -4.07
C ASN A 196 -14.93 15.99 -3.14
N GLY A 197 -13.76 16.57 -3.26
CA GLY A 197 -12.55 16.18 -2.53
C GLY A 197 -11.30 16.42 -3.35
N TYR A 198 -10.34 15.57 -3.16
CA TYR A 198 -9.14 15.45 -3.99
C TYR A 198 -9.47 14.71 -5.29
N GLY A 199 -8.59 14.78 -6.26
CA GLY A 199 -8.87 14.17 -7.55
C GLY A 199 -8.74 12.64 -7.55
N LEU A 200 -7.64 12.12 -7.00
CA LEU A 200 -7.31 10.69 -7.09
C LEU A 200 -7.23 10.01 -5.72
N ILE A 201 -6.50 10.61 -4.76
CA ILE A 201 -6.22 10.05 -3.45
C ILE A 201 -6.54 11.08 -2.37
N ASP A 202 -7.38 10.74 -1.38
CA ASP A 202 -7.65 11.63 -0.25
C ASP A 202 -6.46 11.67 0.71
N ARG A 203 -5.90 10.53 1.09
CA ARG A 203 -4.79 10.45 2.04
C ARG A 203 -3.81 9.36 1.69
N TYR A 204 -2.57 9.65 1.97
CA TYR A 204 -1.49 8.68 2.07
C TYR A 204 -1.24 8.35 3.54
N THR A 205 -1.04 7.09 3.88
CA THR A 205 -0.79 6.68 5.26
C THR A 205 0.55 5.95 5.37
N VAL A 206 1.23 6.17 6.48
CA VAL A 206 2.37 5.39 6.91
C VAL A 206 1.92 4.32 7.90
N ASP A 207 2.64 3.23 7.96
CA ASP A 207 2.38 2.18 8.93
C ASP A 207 2.69 2.70 10.34
N TYR A 208 1.70 2.61 11.23
CA TYR A 208 1.95 2.77 12.66
C TYR A 208 2.34 1.39 13.17
N GLY A 209 3.58 1.24 13.62
CA GLY A 209 4.00 0.03 14.31
C GLY A 209 3.04 -0.35 15.43
N THR A 210 3.00 -1.61 15.81
CA THR A 210 2.15 -2.15 16.89
C THR A 210 2.39 -1.48 18.26
N ASP A 211 3.46 -0.69 18.39
CA ASP A 211 3.84 0.09 19.56
C ASP A 211 3.32 1.54 19.53
N GLY A 212 2.55 1.93 18.51
CA GLY A 212 2.02 3.28 18.33
C GLY A 212 3.07 4.32 17.89
N ASN A 213 4.29 3.91 17.63
CA ASN A 213 5.34 4.76 17.07
C ASN A 213 5.34 4.64 15.53
N TYR A 214 5.71 5.74 14.86
CA TYR A 214 5.96 5.72 13.44
C TYR A 214 7.06 4.71 13.14
N ASN A 215 6.78 3.76 12.25
CA ASN A 215 7.79 2.81 11.81
C ASN A 215 8.78 3.54 10.88
N THR A 216 9.80 4.14 11.48
CA THR A 216 10.83 4.90 10.75
C THR A 216 11.75 4.02 9.90
N GLY A 217 11.51 2.73 9.87
CA GLY A 217 12.31 1.73 9.15
C GLY A 217 11.66 1.15 7.90
N CYS A 218 10.39 1.46 7.60
CA CYS A 218 9.78 1.06 6.34
C CYS A 218 10.12 2.09 5.25
N PRO A 219 10.65 1.69 4.11
CA PRO A 219 10.80 2.54 2.94
C PRO A 219 9.42 2.71 2.27
N ASP A 220 8.55 3.54 2.87
CA ASP A 220 7.20 3.81 2.37
C ASP A 220 7.27 4.70 1.13
N THR A 221 7.46 4.10 -0.02
CA THR A 221 7.52 4.79 -1.31
C THR A 221 6.21 4.67 -2.07
N ALA A 222 5.20 5.49 -1.73
CA ALA A 222 4.09 5.65 -2.67
C ALA A 222 4.54 6.43 -3.89
N ARG A 223 4.15 5.95 -5.07
CA ARG A 223 4.52 6.54 -6.35
C ARG A 223 3.28 6.87 -7.17
N ILE A 224 3.23 8.10 -7.66
CA ILE A 224 2.24 8.51 -8.66
C ILE A 224 3.04 8.98 -9.86
N ARG A 225 2.91 8.26 -10.98
CA ARG A 225 3.69 8.59 -12.17
C ARG A 225 2.89 8.53 -13.46
N ASN A 226 3.25 9.39 -14.43
CA ASN A 226 2.60 9.44 -15.73
C ASN A 226 1.07 9.64 -15.64
N VAL A 227 0.59 10.46 -14.69
CA VAL A 227 -0.82 10.78 -14.55
C VAL A 227 -1.12 12.12 -15.21
N THR A 228 -2.17 12.14 -16.03
CA THR A 228 -2.63 13.36 -16.71
C THR A 228 -4.01 13.78 -16.19
N LEU A 229 -4.10 14.99 -15.66
CA LEU A 229 -5.37 15.65 -15.35
C LEU A 229 -5.89 16.32 -16.61
N LEU A 230 -7.05 15.85 -17.10
CA LEU A 230 -7.57 16.27 -18.39
C LEU A 230 -8.31 17.62 -18.33
N SER A 231 -8.25 18.36 -19.43
CA SER A 231 -8.95 19.64 -19.60
C SER A 231 -10.45 19.54 -19.28
N GLY A 232 -10.98 20.55 -18.58
CA GLY A 232 -12.36 20.57 -18.09
C GLY A 232 -12.61 19.83 -16.77
N MET A 233 -11.59 19.14 -16.23
CA MET A 233 -11.65 18.57 -14.90
C MET A 233 -11.68 19.65 -13.83
N SER A 234 -12.41 19.41 -12.73
CA SER A 234 -12.33 20.28 -11.56
C SER A 234 -12.43 19.52 -10.24
N THR A 235 -11.66 19.95 -9.25
CA THR A 235 -11.63 19.37 -7.91
C THR A 235 -11.93 20.41 -6.85
N LYS A 236 -12.54 20.00 -5.75
CA LYS A 236 -12.76 20.87 -4.59
C LYS A 236 -11.46 21.14 -3.84
N LYS A 237 -10.56 20.16 -3.78
CA LYS A 237 -9.26 20.21 -3.12
C LYS A 237 -8.13 19.96 -4.14
N ALA A 238 -6.96 19.47 -3.73
CA ALA A 238 -5.85 19.22 -4.64
C ALA A 238 -6.16 18.15 -5.71
N GLY A 239 -5.45 18.23 -6.83
CA GLY A 239 -5.76 17.45 -8.02
C GLY A 239 -5.39 15.97 -7.94
N LEU A 240 -4.27 15.61 -7.33
CA LEU A 240 -3.88 14.20 -7.22
C LEU A 240 -4.01 13.69 -5.79
N ILE A 241 -3.22 14.22 -4.88
CA ILE A 241 -3.16 13.72 -3.52
C ILE A 241 -3.43 14.82 -2.51
N GLY A 242 -4.21 14.50 -1.49
CA GLY A 242 -4.43 15.35 -0.35
C GLY A 242 -3.86 14.79 0.93
N GLY A 243 -3.93 15.58 1.98
CA GLY A 243 -3.64 15.17 3.33
C GLY A 243 -2.17 15.01 3.67
N TYR A 244 -1.92 15.02 4.96
CA TYR A 244 -0.61 14.82 5.53
C TYR A 244 -0.29 13.32 5.56
N ALA A 245 0.83 12.95 4.95
CA ALA A 245 1.58 11.80 5.42
C ALA A 245 2.45 12.29 6.58
N SER A 246 2.01 12.08 7.81
CA SER A 246 2.86 12.36 8.96
C SER A 246 3.96 11.28 9.00
N GLY A 247 5.21 11.70 8.78
CA GLY A 247 6.39 10.84 8.88
C GLY A 247 6.92 10.24 7.59
N ALA A 248 6.18 10.24 6.47
CA ALA A 248 6.67 9.72 5.20
C ALA A 248 7.51 10.77 4.45
N ASN A 249 8.75 10.40 4.15
CA ASN A 249 9.66 11.22 3.36
C ASN A 249 9.70 10.83 1.88
N ASP A 250 8.91 9.83 1.44
CA ASP A 250 9.19 9.15 0.19
C ASP A 250 8.01 9.03 -0.79
N VAL A 251 6.99 9.89 -0.65
CA VAL A 251 5.99 10.02 -1.70
C VAL A 251 6.61 10.70 -2.93
N VAL A 252 6.55 10.02 -4.07
CA VAL A 252 7.09 10.54 -5.33
C VAL A 252 5.96 10.76 -6.32
N ILE A 253 5.83 12.01 -6.79
CA ILE A 253 4.97 12.38 -7.92
C ILE A 253 5.88 12.73 -9.09
N GLU A 254 5.80 11.96 -10.17
CA GLU A 254 6.71 12.16 -11.29
C GLU A 254 6.03 12.06 -12.65
N ASN A 255 6.54 12.85 -13.61
CA ASN A 255 6.07 12.87 -15.00
C ASN A 255 4.54 13.12 -15.11
N CYS A 256 3.95 13.86 -14.18
CA CYS A 256 2.52 14.14 -14.16
C CYS A 256 2.22 15.48 -14.83
N THR A 257 1.05 15.57 -15.49
CA THR A 257 0.64 16.75 -16.24
C THR A 257 -0.77 17.16 -15.84
N ALA A 258 -0.99 18.46 -15.68
CA ALA A 258 -2.33 19.04 -15.63
C ALA A 258 -2.51 19.98 -16.84
N GLU A 259 -3.49 19.64 -17.67
CA GLU A 259 -3.78 20.39 -18.88
C GLU A 259 -4.37 21.79 -18.60
N ALA A 260 -4.30 22.67 -19.56
CA ALA A 260 -5.05 23.93 -19.52
C ALA A 260 -6.56 23.65 -19.45
N GLY A 261 -7.27 24.43 -18.62
CA GLY A 261 -8.70 24.19 -18.36
C GLY A 261 -9.00 23.28 -17.17
N VAL A 262 -7.99 22.69 -16.52
CA VAL A 262 -8.12 22.05 -15.20
C VAL A 262 -8.34 23.15 -14.14
N VAL A 263 -9.30 22.94 -13.23
CA VAL A 263 -9.61 23.86 -12.13
C VAL A 263 -9.46 23.16 -10.79
N ILE A 264 -8.54 23.61 -9.96
CA ILE A 264 -8.25 23.08 -8.63
C ILE A 264 -8.80 24.04 -7.57
N GLY A 265 -9.53 23.50 -6.59
CA GLY A 265 -10.15 24.32 -5.54
C GLY A 265 -11.34 25.14 -6.07
N TYR A 266 -12.20 24.57 -6.90
CA TYR A 266 -13.27 25.28 -7.62
C TYR A 266 -14.21 26.09 -6.72
N THR A 267 -14.33 25.79 -5.43
CA THR A 267 -15.13 26.56 -4.48
C THR A 267 -14.45 27.86 -4.04
N GLY A 268 -13.11 27.93 -4.15
CA GLY A 268 -12.30 29.03 -3.62
C GLY A 268 -12.32 29.18 -2.09
N LYS A 269 -12.82 28.17 -1.37
CA LYS A 269 -13.04 28.22 0.09
C LYS A 269 -12.08 27.33 0.90
N GLU A 270 -11.31 26.50 0.23
CA GLU A 270 -10.41 25.55 0.86
C GLU A 270 -9.01 26.15 1.02
N SER A 271 -8.23 25.59 1.93
CA SER A 271 -6.80 25.90 2.14
C SER A 271 -5.95 24.68 1.81
N ASP A 272 -4.63 24.83 1.75
CA ASP A 272 -3.69 23.78 1.41
C ASP A 272 -3.97 23.19 0.02
N ILE A 273 -3.98 24.05 -0.99
CA ILE A 273 -4.42 23.71 -2.35
C ILE A 273 -3.25 23.83 -3.33
N GLY A 274 -3.00 22.74 -4.08
CA GLY A 274 -2.06 22.69 -5.19
C GLY A 274 -2.54 21.73 -6.28
N THR A 275 -2.01 21.86 -7.49
CA THR A 275 -2.40 21.00 -8.61
C THR A 275 -2.16 19.52 -8.30
N PHE A 276 -0.99 19.19 -7.76
CA PHE A 276 -0.65 17.79 -7.51
C PHE A 276 -0.81 17.39 -6.05
N ALA A 277 -0.57 18.31 -5.11
CA ALA A 277 -0.69 17.98 -3.70
C ALA A 277 -1.25 19.12 -2.86
N GLY A 278 -1.97 18.79 -1.79
CA GLY A 278 -2.40 19.72 -0.76
C GLY A 278 -1.27 19.99 0.24
N GLY A 279 -1.32 19.36 1.42
CA GLY A 279 -0.16 19.28 2.33
C GLY A 279 0.76 18.14 1.90
N PHE A 280 2.05 18.40 1.71
CA PHE A 280 2.93 17.42 1.07
C PHE A 280 4.34 17.38 1.66
N ASN A 281 4.82 16.18 1.92
CA ASN A 281 6.22 15.84 2.15
C ASN A 281 6.62 14.77 1.13
N GLY A 282 7.69 15.01 0.40
CA GLY A 282 8.12 14.09 -0.66
C GLY A 282 8.74 14.81 -1.84
N VAL A 283 8.76 14.15 -2.99
CA VAL A 283 9.40 14.64 -4.22
C VAL A 283 8.37 14.80 -5.34
N ILE A 284 8.33 15.98 -5.94
CA ILE A 284 7.67 16.23 -7.23
C ILE A 284 8.74 16.49 -8.27
N ARG A 285 8.75 15.70 -9.33
CA ARG A 285 9.75 15.86 -10.39
C ARG A 285 9.20 15.66 -11.79
N ASN A 286 9.73 16.43 -12.74
CA ASN A 286 9.35 16.35 -14.16
C ASN A 286 7.84 16.55 -14.38
N CYS A 287 7.19 17.38 -13.57
CA CYS A 287 5.74 17.62 -13.62
C CYS A 287 5.43 18.99 -14.22
N THR A 288 4.33 19.07 -14.96
CA THR A 288 3.89 20.33 -15.57
C THR A 288 2.41 20.60 -15.25
N SER A 289 2.07 21.85 -14.99
CA SER A 289 0.67 22.24 -14.76
C SER A 289 0.35 23.56 -15.44
N ALA A 290 -0.74 23.58 -16.19
CA ALA A 290 -1.38 24.76 -16.73
C ALA A 290 -2.76 25.01 -16.08
N ALA A 291 -3.00 24.45 -14.92
CA ALA A 291 -4.27 24.52 -14.19
C ALA A 291 -4.54 25.92 -13.62
N THR A 292 -5.80 26.23 -13.37
CA THR A 292 -6.21 27.35 -12.54
C THR A 292 -6.45 26.86 -11.11
N VAL A 293 -5.77 27.46 -10.13
CA VAL A 293 -5.81 27.03 -8.71
C VAL A 293 -6.44 28.14 -7.87
N TYR A 294 -7.50 27.80 -7.14
CA TYR A 294 -8.21 28.71 -6.23
C TYR A 294 -8.15 28.22 -4.80
N GLY A 295 -8.05 29.11 -3.84
CA GLY A 295 -8.13 28.78 -2.41
C GLY A 295 -8.15 30.01 -1.50
N VAL A 296 -8.12 29.76 -0.19
CA VAL A 296 -8.05 30.80 0.83
C VAL A 296 -6.62 31.03 1.26
N ASN A 297 -6.00 30.02 1.91
CA ASN A 297 -4.63 30.11 2.40
C ASN A 297 -3.78 28.95 1.86
N MET A 298 -2.46 29.16 1.80
CA MET A 298 -1.51 28.13 1.39
C MET A 298 -1.87 27.55 0.02
N VAL A 299 -1.93 28.44 -0.97
CA VAL A 299 -2.34 28.13 -2.34
C VAL A 299 -1.12 28.16 -3.24
N GLY A 300 -0.73 27.03 -3.79
CA GLY A 300 0.42 26.92 -4.69
C GLY A 300 0.04 26.36 -6.04
N GLY A 301 0.85 26.67 -7.05
CA GLY A 301 0.63 26.15 -8.40
C GLY A 301 0.72 24.64 -8.48
N LEU A 302 1.69 24.03 -7.78
CA LEU A 302 1.88 22.58 -7.73
C LEU A 302 1.53 21.98 -6.37
N VAL A 303 1.94 22.64 -5.26
CA VAL A 303 1.77 22.18 -3.88
C VAL A 303 1.17 23.29 -3.04
N GLY A 304 0.15 22.98 -2.24
CA GLY A 304 -0.49 23.93 -1.35
C GLY A 304 0.44 24.35 -0.22
N THR A 305 0.88 23.43 0.59
CA THR A 305 1.81 23.66 1.70
C THR A 305 2.78 22.50 1.89
N LYS A 306 3.95 22.82 2.43
CA LYS A 306 4.81 21.82 3.00
C LYS A 306 4.10 21.15 4.19
N GLY A 307 4.12 19.83 4.27
CA GLY A 307 3.54 19.11 5.40
C GLY A 307 4.19 19.51 6.74
N GLN A 308 3.42 19.46 7.82
CA GLN A 308 3.87 19.92 9.15
C GLN A 308 4.90 18.98 9.83
N SER A 309 5.06 17.75 9.35
CA SER A 309 6.04 16.80 9.87
C SER A 309 7.46 17.09 9.35
N MET A 310 8.46 16.48 9.96
CA MET A 310 9.88 16.76 9.71
C MET A 310 10.40 16.39 8.30
N GLY A 311 9.53 16.03 7.36
CA GLY A 311 9.88 15.70 5.98
C GLY A 311 10.18 16.93 5.12
N ALA A 312 10.90 16.70 4.04
CA ALA A 312 11.19 17.73 3.03
C ALA A 312 10.15 17.68 1.90
N CYS A 313 9.75 18.84 1.39
CA CYS A 313 9.07 18.96 0.11
C CYS A 313 10.09 19.40 -0.94
N THR A 314 10.38 18.56 -1.90
CA THR A 314 11.34 18.82 -2.98
C THR A 314 10.62 18.88 -4.32
N VAL A 315 10.78 19.98 -5.05
CA VAL A 315 10.23 20.15 -6.40
C VAL A 315 11.38 20.36 -7.36
N THR A 316 11.54 19.48 -8.35
CA THR A 316 12.62 19.55 -9.35
C THR A 316 12.10 19.39 -10.78
N ASN A 317 12.71 20.05 -11.73
CA ASN A 317 12.38 19.96 -13.16
C ASN A 317 10.88 20.07 -13.46
N SER A 318 10.17 20.88 -12.67
CA SER A 318 8.72 21.00 -12.75
C SER A 318 8.32 22.45 -13.01
N SER A 319 7.22 22.67 -13.71
CA SER A 319 6.77 24.00 -14.09
C SER A 319 5.28 24.21 -13.87
N PHE A 320 4.93 25.44 -13.58
CA PHE A 320 3.55 25.91 -13.49
C PHE A 320 3.38 27.13 -14.39
N THR A 321 2.45 27.03 -15.33
CA THR A 321 2.13 28.08 -16.29
C THR A 321 0.69 28.60 -16.17
N GLY A 322 -0.05 28.05 -15.19
CA GLY A 322 -1.45 28.41 -14.92
C GLY A 322 -1.60 29.67 -14.08
N THR A 323 -2.72 29.76 -13.38
CA THR A 323 -3.07 30.90 -12.53
C THR A 323 -3.34 30.45 -11.10
N VAL A 324 -2.75 31.15 -10.11
CA VAL A 324 -3.05 30.96 -8.68
C VAL A 324 -3.86 32.16 -8.17
N THR A 325 -4.96 31.90 -7.50
CA THR A 325 -5.78 32.91 -6.83
C THR A 325 -6.00 32.50 -5.37
N ALA A 326 -5.52 33.32 -4.44
CA ALA A 326 -5.74 33.15 -3.00
C ALA A 326 -6.49 34.36 -2.45
N SER A 327 -7.52 34.10 -1.66
CA SER A 327 -8.28 35.22 -0.99
C SER A 327 -7.70 35.56 0.39
N GLY A 328 -6.81 34.73 0.95
CA GLY A 328 -6.17 34.93 2.25
C GLY A 328 -4.67 35.09 2.15
N LYS A 329 -3.93 34.27 2.91
CA LYS A 329 -2.48 34.38 3.06
C LYS A 329 -1.73 33.23 2.37
N TRP A 330 -0.48 33.48 2.02
CA TRP A 330 0.47 32.51 1.48
C TRP A 330 0.03 31.92 0.14
N ALA A 331 0.30 32.65 -0.91
CA ALA A 331 0.16 32.21 -2.28
C ALA A 331 1.53 32.15 -2.96
N GLY A 332 1.78 31.11 -3.72
CA GLY A 332 3.02 30.94 -4.48
C GLY A 332 2.78 30.31 -5.83
N GLY A 333 3.66 30.64 -6.80
CA GLY A 333 3.57 30.06 -8.15
C GLY A 333 3.85 28.56 -8.19
N ILE A 334 4.63 28.03 -7.26
CA ILE A 334 4.97 26.60 -7.16
C ILE A 334 4.45 26.03 -5.84
N VAL A 335 4.84 26.60 -4.70
CA VAL A 335 4.45 26.17 -3.36
C VAL A 335 3.77 27.34 -2.66
N GLY A 336 2.67 27.11 -1.95
CA GLY A 336 1.93 28.16 -1.26
C GLY A 336 2.63 28.61 0.02
N SER A 337 3.21 27.66 0.80
CA SER A 337 4.00 27.97 2.00
C SER A 337 4.93 26.84 2.40
#